data_76a0f12e4a400f365b958716d1a28e70
#
_entry.id   76a0f12e4a400f365b958716d1a28e70
#
_cell.length_a   1.000
_cell.length_b   1.000
_cell.length_c   1.000
_cell.angle_alpha   90.00
_cell.angle_beta   90.00
_cell.angle_gamma   90.00
#
_symmetry.space_group_name_H-M   'P 1'
#
loop_
_entity.id
_entity.type
_entity.pdbx_description
1 polymer ?
#
loop_
_entity_poly.entity_id
_entity_poly.type
_entity_poly.pdbx_seq_one_letter_code
_entity_poly.pdbx_strand_id
1 'polypeptide(L)'
;MRFMPSVLRLAALSASVVFAIPALASDESQLIESINSYRSQPQRCGSQASNELPPLSADPRLRLRATGAVDLQQAMASASYPMVNVQAITLNGPRDAASAMKAIQESFCQVVLDPQFVDVGVSREDRDWRIVLARPLLSAKLGDAQSEGQKLLSELNVARSQARQCGGQAFAAAAPLAWNATLGTISQDHSRDMANNNYLDHKDRDGRTPGDRAELAGYSGQLVGENIAAGQDTVHKVVEGWLASPGHCANLMNPQYQELGAAYATDPKSSAGIYWTAMFGAQ
;
A
#
# COMPACT_ATOMS: atom_id res chain seq x y z
N MET A 1 8.95 76.78 27.47
CA MET A 1 9.31 75.35 27.32
C MET A 1 8.04 74.54 27.53
N ARG A 2 7.46 73.97 26.47
CA ARG A 2 6.26 73.12 26.54
C ARG A 2 6.71 71.69 26.21
N PHE A 3 6.57 70.77 27.18
CA PHE A 3 6.81 69.34 27.01
C PHE A 3 5.56 68.72 26.36
N MET A 4 5.74 68.06 25.21
CA MET A 4 4.74 67.17 24.60
C MET A 4 4.98 65.74 25.08
N PRO A 5 3.93 64.99 25.46
CA PRO A 5 4.07 63.56 25.75
C PRO A 5 3.94 62.72 24.46
N SER A 6 4.91 61.85 24.23
CA SER A 6 4.89 60.82 23.17
C SER A 6 3.89 59.74 23.48
N VAL A 7 2.93 59.54 22.61
CA VAL A 7 1.95 58.43 22.68
C VAL A 7 2.54 57.23 21.98
N LEU A 8 2.88 56.22 22.74
CA LEU A 8 3.30 54.90 22.23
C LEU A 8 2.07 54.12 21.77
N ARG A 9 1.92 53.90 20.46
CA ARG A 9 0.87 53.04 19.92
C ARG A 9 1.36 51.57 19.93
N LEU A 10 0.79 50.74 20.81
CA LEU A 10 0.92 49.28 20.72
C LEU A 10 0.07 48.78 19.55
N ALA A 11 0.72 48.22 18.54
CA ALA A 11 0.08 47.44 17.49
C ALA A 11 -0.14 46.02 18.01
N ALA A 12 -1.37 45.61 18.25
CA ALA A 12 -1.71 44.22 18.54
C ALA A 12 -1.71 43.42 17.23
N LEU A 13 -0.73 42.53 17.05
CA LEU A 13 -0.76 41.50 16.01
C LEU A 13 -1.75 40.40 16.44
N SER A 14 -2.91 40.36 15.82
CA SER A 14 -3.83 39.22 15.92
C SER A 14 -3.34 38.10 15.01
N ALA A 15 -2.74 37.05 15.59
CA ALA A 15 -2.43 35.80 14.89
C ALA A 15 -3.73 35.03 14.65
N SER A 16 -4.20 35.02 13.40
CA SER A 16 -5.32 34.17 12.98
C SER A 16 -4.83 32.72 12.88
N VAL A 17 -5.21 31.88 13.84
CA VAL A 17 -5.01 30.44 13.77
C VAL A 17 -6.00 29.85 12.75
N VAL A 18 -5.50 29.52 11.57
CA VAL A 18 -6.29 28.80 10.57
C VAL A 18 -6.32 27.33 11.00
N PHE A 19 -7.44 26.87 11.55
CA PHE A 19 -7.68 25.45 11.73
C PHE A 19 -7.89 24.81 10.35
N ALA A 20 -6.95 24.01 9.89
CA ALA A 20 -7.15 23.12 8.76
C ALA A 20 -8.18 22.06 9.17
N ILE A 21 -9.39 22.15 8.63
CA ILE A 21 -10.38 21.08 8.75
C ILE A 21 -9.86 19.90 7.93
N PRO A 22 -9.65 18.71 8.51
CA PRO A 22 -9.27 17.55 7.72
C PRO A 22 -10.36 17.30 6.67
N ALA A 23 -9.96 17.23 5.40
CA ALA A 23 -10.87 16.84 4.33
C ALA A 23 -11.37 15.42 4.63
N LEU A 24 -12.68 15.24 4.75
CA LEU A 24 -13.27 13.90 4.87
C LEU A 24 -12.92 13.13 3.61
N ALA A 25 -12.35 11.93 3.78
CA ALA A 25 -12.08 11.03 2.67
C ALA A 25 -13.39 10.75 1.91
N SER A 26 -13.34 10.72 0.58
CA SER A 26 -14.54 10.40 -0.21
C SER A 26 -14.99 8.96 0.07
N ASP A 27 -16.26 8.66 -0.17
CA ASP A 27 -16.80 7.30 -0.01
C ASP A 27 -16.01 6.28 -0.86
N GLU A 28 -15.53 6.66 -2.04
CA GLU A 28 -14.72 5.81 -2.90
C GLU A 28 -13.37 5.48 -2.25
N SER A 29 -12.71 6.46 -1.64
CA SER A 29 -11.46 6.26 -0.91
C SER A 29 -11.67 5.39 0.32
N GLN A 30 -12.74 5.61 1.07
CA GLN A 30 -13.12 4.79 2.24
C GLN A 30 -13.40 3.35 1.84
N LEU A 31 -14.02 3.11 0.67
CA LEU A 31 -14.25 1.75 0.18
C LEU A 31 -12.92 1.05 -0.17
N ILE A 32 -11.98 1.74 -0.82
CA ILE A 32 -10.64 1.20 -1.11
C ILE A 32 -9.92 0.83 0.19
N GLU A 33 -9.95 1.71 1.19
CA GLU A 33 -9.36 1.43 2.52
C GLU A 33 -10.01 0.21 3.18
N SER A 34 -11.34 0.08 3.08
CA SER A 34 -12.08 -1.05 3.64
C SER A 34 -11.73 -2.36 2.94
N ILE A 35 -11.60 -2.35 1.61
CA ILE A 35 -11.15 -3.51 0.83
C ILE A 35 -9.72 -3.90 1.23
N ASN A 36 -8.81 -2.93 1.34
CA ASN A 36 -7.43 -3.18 1.74
C ASN A 36 -7.32 -3.70 3.18
N SER A 37 -8.12 -3.16 4.10
CA SER A 37 -8.23 -3.69 5.47
C SER A 37 -8.74 -5.13 5.51
N TYR A 38 -9.71 -5.47 4.66
CA TYR A 38 -10.22 -6.84 4.54
C TYR A 38 -9.18 -7.79 3.96
N ARG A 39 -8.39 -7.35 2.97
CA ARG A 39 -7.30 -8.11 2.35
C ARG A 39 -6.11 -8.34 3.28
N SER A 40 -5.84 -7.42 4.20
CA SER A 40 -4.68 -7.46 5.10
C SER A 40 -4.77 -8.50 6.23
N GLN A 41 -5.79 -9.34 6.23
CA GLN A 41 -5.99 -10.39 7.22
C GLN A 41 -6.46 -11.69 6.55
N PRO A 42 -6.14 -12.86 7.11
CA PRO A 42 -6.70 -14.11 6.63
C PRO A 42 -8.23 -14.08 6.65
N GLN A 43 -8.84 -14.41 5.53
CA GLN A 43 -10.29 -14.38 5.34
C GLN A 43 -10.84 -15.74 4.92
N ARG A 44 -12.16 -15.90 5.07
CA ARG A 44 -12.90 -17.02 4.48
C ARG A 44 -13.97 -16.47 3.56
N CYS A 45 -13.97 -16.97 2.33
CA CYS A 45 -14.98 -16.67 1.33
C CYS A 45 -15.64 -17.98 0.91
N GLY A 46 -16.79 -18.29 1.49
CA GLY A 46 -17.41 -19.60 1.36
C GLY A 46 -16.53 -20.70 1.95
N SER A 47 -16.19 -21.70 1.13
CA SER A 47 -15.28 -22.81 1.52
C SER A 47 -13.78 -22.46 1.36
N GLN A 48 -13.45 -21.38 0.64
CA GLN A 48 -12.08 -20.98 0.39
C GLN A 48 -11.54 -20.09 1.50
N ALA A 49 -10.30 -20.36 1.93
CA ALA A 49 -9.54 -19.50 2.82
C ALA A 49 -8.51 -18.71 1.98
N SER A 50 -8.32 -17.45 2.31
CA SER A 50 -7.21 -16.65 1.80
C SER A 50 -6.22 -16.37 2.92
N ASN A 51 -4.95 -16.29 2.56
CA ASN A 51 -3.94 -15.70 3.43
C ASN A 51 -4.08 -14.16 3.44
N GLU A 52 -3.27 -13.51 4.23
CA GLU A 52 -3.05 -12.07 4.12
C GLU A 52 -2.59 -11.72 2.69
N LEU A 53 -3.18 -10.68 2.10
CA LEU A 53 -2.88 -10.22 0.75
C LEU A 53 -2.36 -8.78 0.78
N PRO A 54 -1.49 -8.42 -0.18
CA PRO A 54 -1.06 -7.04 -0.34
C PRO A 54 -2.25 -6.12 -0.59
N PRO A 55 -2.15 -4.86 -0.16
CA PRO A 55 -3.14 -3.87 -0.49
C PRO A 55 -3.16 -3.59 -2.00
N LEU A 56 -4.32 -3.29 -2.52
CA LEU A 56 -4.53 -2.79 -3.87
C LEU A 56 -4.11 -1.33 -3.93
N SER A 57 -3.40 -0.95 -5.00
CA SER A 57 -3.05 0.44 -5.29
C SER A 57 -4.19 1.15 -6.01
N ALA A 58 -4.55 2.35 -5.57
CA ALA A 58 -5.57 3.14 -6.26
C ALA A 58 -5.01 3.68 -7.58
N ASP A 59 -5.64 3.34 -8.72
CA ASP A 59 -5.25 3.87 -10.02
C ASP A 59 -6.42 4.66 -10.64
N PRO A 60 -6.26 5.98 -10.88
CA PRO A 60 -7.33 6.82 -11.43
C PRO A 60 -7.78 6.38 -12.83
N ARG A 61 -6.96 5.68 -13.61
CA ARG A 61 -7.31 5.15 -14.93
C ARG A 61 -8.36 4.04 -14.86
N LEU A 62 -8.51 3.40 -13.69
CA LEU A 62 -9.53 2.38 -13.44
C LEU A 62 -10.87 2.94 -12.95
N ARG A 63 -10.99 4.27 -12.78
CA ARG A 63 -12.24 4.93 -12.41
C ARG A 63 -13.17 5.04 -13.61
N LEU A 64 -13.86 3.96 -13.91
CA LEU A 64 -14.85 3.93 -14.99
C LEU A 64 -16.20 4.44 -14.47
N ARG A 65 -17.09 4.88 -15.38
CA ARG A 65 -18.45 5.33 -15.00
C ARG A 65 -19.16 4.25 -14.17
N ALA A 66 -19.83 4.65 -13.10
CA ALA A 66 -20.52 3.71 -12.21
C ALA A 66 -21.75 3.10 -12.90
N THR A 67 -22.43 3.85 -13.76
CA THR A 67 -23.65 3.45 -14.47
C THR A 67 -23.37 2.99 -15.91
N GLY A 68 -24.31 2.22 -16.46
CA GLY A 68 -24.29 1.75 -17.84
C GLY A 68 -23.37 0.55 -18.10
N ALA A 69 -23.50 -0.06 -19.27
CA ALA A 69 -22.61 -1.12 -19.72
C ALA A 69 -21.24 -0.55 -20.12
N VAL A 70 -20.17 -1.25 -19.77
CA VAL A 70 -18.79 -0.88 -20.10
C VAL A 70 -18.08 -2.09 -20.67
N ASP A 71 -17.52 -1.92 -21.86
CA ASP A 71 -16.52 -2.84 -22.37
C ASP A 71 -15.19 -2.56 -21.66
N LEU A 72 -14.80 -3.45 -20.75
CA LEU A 72 -13.61 -3.28 -19.92
C LEU A 72 -12.33 -3.23 -20.76
N GLN A 73 -12.22 -4.03 -21.82
CA GLN A 73 -11.04 -4.06 -22.67
C GLN A 73 -10.87 -2.73 -23.43
N GLN A 74 -11.95 -2.25 -24.02
CA GLN A 74 -11.95 -0.97 -24.72
C GLN A 74 -11.69 0.20 -23.73
N ALA A 75 -12.27 0.15 -22.55
CA ALA A 75 -12.07 1.18 -21.51
C ALA A 75 -10.60 1.24 -21.06
N MET A 76 -9.97 0.08 -20.82
CA MET A 76 -8.55 0.01 -20.43
C MET A 76 -7.64 0.51 -21.55
N ALA A 77 -7.90 0.14 -22.80
CA ALA A 77 -7.15 0.65 -23.95
C ALA A 77 -7.28 2.18 -24.07
N SER A 78 -8.49 2.73 -23.89
CA SER A 78 -8.76 4.18 -23.93
C SER A 78 -8.09 4.94 -22.77
N ALA A 79 -8.00 4.31 -21.60
CA ALA A 79 -7.31 4.85 -20.43
C ALA A 79 -5.78 4.67 -20.49
N SER A 80 -5.24 4.10 -21.57
CA SER A 80 -3.80 3.75 -21.69
C SER A 80 -3.32 2.91 -20.49
N TYR A 81 -4.15 1.95 -20.07
CA TYR A 81 -3.83 1.01 -19.01
C TYR A 81 -3.54 -0.37 -19.61
N PRO A 82 -2.27 -0.71 -19.92
CA PRO A 82 -1.91 -2.04 -20.39
C PRO A 82 -2.13 -3.06 -19.26
N MET A 83 -2.89 -4.12 -19.54
CA MET A 83 -3.29 -5.09 -18.54
C MET A 83 -3.08 -6.53 -18.97
N VAL A 84 -2.93 -7.42 -18.00
CA VAL A 84 -3.01 -8.88 -18.15
C VAL A 84 -4.43 -9.35 -17.89
N ASN A 85 -5.09 -8.80 -16.87
CA ASN A 85 -6.45 -9.14 -16.49
C ASN A 85 -7.18 -7.93 -15.87
N VAL A 86 -8.50 -7.89 -16.03
CA VAL A 86 -9.38 -6.89 -15.43
C VAL A 86 -10.72 -7.50 -15.09
N GLN A 87 -11.25 -7.17 -13.91
CA GLN A 87 -12.61 -7.49 -13.50
C GLN A 87 -13.31 -6.25 -12.94
N ALA A 88 -14.64 -6.22 -13.06
CA ALA A 88 -15.46 -5.18 -12.46
C ALA A 88 -16.57 -5.78 -11.61
N ILE A 89 -16.76 -5.19 -10.43
CA ILE A 89 -17.93 -5.39 -9.57
C ILE A 89 -18.84 -4.18 -9.77
N THR A 90 -20.11 -4.42 -10.02
CA THR A 90 -21.14 -3.38 -10.07
C THR A 90 -22.15 -3.64 -8.95
N LEU A 91 -22.40 -2.63 -8.11
CA LEU A 91 -23.38 -2.68 -7.04
C LEU A 91 -24.43 -1.60 -7.26
N ASN A 92 -25.69 -1.94 -7.02
CA ASN A 92 -26.81 -1.02 -7.06
C ASN A 92 -27.46 -1.02 -5.67
N GLY A 93 -27.60 0.16 -5.08
CA GLY A 93 -28.31 0.33 -3.81
C GLY A 93 -27.49 0.76 -2.59
N PRO A 94 -26.19 0.40 -2.40
CA PRO A 94 -25.43 0.85 -1.25
C PRO A 94 -25.39 2.38 -1.13
N ARG A 95 -25.59 2.88 0.09
CA ARG A 95 -25.68 4.34 0.35
C ARG A 95 -24.32 4.96 0.65
N ASP A 96 -23.37 4.16 1.11
CA ASP A 96 -22.07 4.57 1.62
C ASP A 96 -21.04 3.44 1.45
N ALA A 97 -19.77 3.73 1.71
CA ALA A 97 -18.68 2.77 1.61
C ALA A 97 -18.88 1.52 2.48
N ALA A 98 -19.45 1.67 3.69
CA ALA A 98 -19.65 0.56 4.61
C ALA A 98 -20.69 -0.44 4.06
N SER A 99 -21.81 0.06 3.52
CA SER A 99 -22.83 -0.80 2.90
C SER A 99 -22.34 -1.42 1.59
N ALA A 100 -21.51 -0.72 0.83
CA ALA A 100 -20.87 -1.27 -0.37
C ALA A 100 -19.89 -2.40 0.00
N MET A 101 -19.05 -2.19 1.03
CA MET A 101 -18.13 -3.23 1.51
C MET A 101 -18.86 -4.48 1.99
N LYS A 102 -19.96 -4.30 2.72
CA LYS A 102 -20.81 -5.44 3.15
C LYS A 102 -21.31 -6.26 1.95
N ALA A 103 -21.82 -5.61 0.91
CA ALA A 103 -22.28 -6.29 -0.31
C ALA A 103 -21.13 -7.02 -1.03
N ILE A 104 -19.93 -6.44 -1.03
CA ILE A 104 -18.73 -7.08 -1.58
C ILE A 104 -18.38 -8.34 -0.79
N GLN A 105 -18.36 -8.28 0.54
CA GLN A 105 -18.06 -9.42 1.39
C GLN A 105 -19.07 -10.58 1.18
N GLU A 106 -20.34 -10.26 1.02
CA GLU A 106 -21.42 -11.24 0.87
C GLU A 106 -21.42 -11.91 -0.52
N SER A 107 -21.09 -11.17 -1.58
CA SER A 107 -21.31 -11.64 -2.96
C SER A 107 -20.08 -11.68 -3.85
N PHE A 108 -19.02 -10.95 -3.51
CA PHE A 108 -17.84 -10.74 -4.35
C PHE A 108 -16.51 -10.94 -3.61
N CYS A 109 -16.53 -11.59 -2.44
CA CYS A 109 -15.32 -11.79 -1.65
C CYS A 109 -14.23 -12.52 -2.44
N GLN A 110 -14.57 -13.48 -3.31
CA GLN A 110 -13.58 -14.17 -4.14
C GLN A 110 -12.84 -13.23 -5.08
N VAL A 111 -13.54 -12.24 -5.64
CA VAL A 111 -12.95 -11.28 -6.57
C VAL A 111 -11.97 -10.35 -5.85
N VAL A 112 -12.37 -9.80 -4.70
CA VAL A 112 -11.48 -8.89 -3.95
C VAL A 112 -10.36 -9.61 -3.21
N LEU A 113 -10.48 -10.91 -2.99
CA LEU A 113 -9.43 -11.75 -2.38
C LEU A 113 -8.59 -12.50 -3.43
N ASP A 114 -8.76 -12.21 -4.72
CA ASP A 114 -7.90 -12.78 -5.75
C ASP A 114 -6.50 -12.10 -5.69
N PRO A 115 -5.43 -12.88 -5.45
CA PRO A 115 -4.08 -12.33 -5.31
C PRO A 115 -3.51 -11.74 -6.61
N GLN A 116 -4.10 -12.07 -7.77
CA GLN A 116 -3.62 -11.53 -9.04
C GLN A 116 -3.89 -10.04 -9.22
N PHE A 117 -4.91 -9.48 -8.54
CA PHE A 117 -5.23 -8.07 -8.67
C PHE A 117 -4.37 -7.22 -7.74
N VAL A 118 -3.84 -6.13 -8.30
CA VAL A 118 -2.91 -5.22 -7.63
C VAL A 118 -3.34 -3.76 -7.69
N ASP A 119 -4.11 -3.39 -8.72
CA ASP A 119 -4.64 -2.04 -8.85
C ASP A 119 -6.18 -2.04 -8.72
N VAL A 120 -6.72 -0.95 -8.18
CA VAL A 120 -8.16 -0.75 -8.00
C VAL A 120 -8.60 0.66 -8.38
N GLY A 121 -9.73 0.77 -9.04
CA GLY A 121 -10.46 2.02 -9.22
C GLY A 121 -11.87 1.89 -8.70
N VAL A 122 -12.34 2.88 -7.97
CA VAL A 122 -13.71 2.94 -7.47
C VAL A 122 -14.38 4.19 -7.99
N SER A 123 -15.58 4.05 -8.50
CA SER A 123 -16.45 5.14 -8.93
C SER A 123 -17.83 4.97 -8.35
N ARG A 124 -18.47 6.10 -8.01
CA ARG A 124 -19.81 6.15 -7.48
C ARG A 124 -20.63 7.22 -8.21
N GLU A 125 -21.85 6.86 -8.57
CA GLU A 125 -22.89 7.77 -9.08
C GLU A 125 -24.16 7.49 -8.28
N ASP A 126 -24.51 8.36 -7.34
CA ASP A 126 -25.60 8.19 -6.37
C ASP A 126 -25.48 6.89 -5.56
N ARG A 127 -26.24 5.85 -5.94
CA ARG A 127 -26.25 4.53 -5.27
C ARG A 127 -25.69 3.41 -6.15
N ASP A 128 -25.13 3.78 -7.27
CA ASP A 128 -24.47 2.87 -8.19
C ASP A 128 -22.96 2.95 -7.99
N TRP A 129 -22.32 1.81 -7.81
CA TRP A 129 -20.89 1.68 -7.57
C TRP A 129 -20.27 0.80 -8.64
N ARG A 130 -19.11 1.18 -9.10
CA ARG A 130 -18.25 0.33 -9.92
C ARG A 130 -16.87 0.25 -9.30
N ILE A 131 -16.46 -0.98 -9.00
CA ILE A 131 -15.15 -1.32 -8.49
C ILE A 131 -14.44 -2.09 -9.59
N VAL A 132 -13.37 -1.55 -10.13
CA VAL A 132 -12.54 -2.19 -11.17
C VAL A 132 -11.26 -2.65 -10.51
N LEU A 133 -10.97 -3.94 -10.61
CA LEU A 133 -9.73 -4.55 -10.16
C LEU A 133 -8.93 -4.98 -11.38
N ALA A 134 -7.64 -4.69 -11.38
CA ALA A 134 -6.81 -4.98 -12.53
C ALA A 134 -5.43 -5.50 -12.12
N ARG A 135 -4.88 -6.34 -13.03
CA ARG A 135 -3.49 -6.73 -13.06
C ARG A 135 -2.82 -6.02 -14.23
N PRO A 136 -1.90 -5.08 -13.98
CA PRO A 136 -1.19 -4.41 -15.06
C PRO A 136 -0.25 -5.36 -15.79
N LEU A 137 -0.02 -5.08 -17.07
CA LEU A 137 1.11 -5.65 -17.76
C LEU A 137 2.37 -4.94 -17.25
N LEU A 138 3.30 -5.68 -16.64
CA LEU A 138 4.51 -5.11 -16.11
C LEU A 138 5.29 -4.38 -17.20
N SER A 139 5.46 -3.08 -17.07
CA SER A 139 6.33 -2.30 -17.95
C SER A 139 7.77 -2.46 -17.44
N ALA A 140 8.50 -3.39 -18.00
CA ALA A 140 9.81 -3.84 -17.55
C ALA A 140 10.91 -2.79 -17.74
N LYS A 141 10.90 -1.72 -16.94
CA LYS A 141 12.00 -0.73 -16.83
C LYS A 141 12.46 -0.52 -15.38
N LEU A 142 12.33 -1.54 -14.54
CA LEU A 142 12.96 -1.52 -13.23
C LEU A 142 14.48 -1.64 -13.42
N GLY A 143 15.24 -0.92 -12.58
CA GLY A 143 16.68 -1.08 -12.45
C GLY A 143 17.04 -2.44 -11.83
N ASP A 144 18.31 -2.63 -11.47
CA ASP A 144 18.68 -3.80 -10.69
C ASP A 144 18.01 -3.77 -9.30
N ALA A 145 17.87 -4.95 -8.70
CA ALA A 145 17.11 -5.12 -7.46
C ALA A 145 17.66 -4.27 -6.30
N GLN A 146 18.96 -4.08 -6.23
CA GLN A 146 19.59 -3.29 -5.18
C GLN A 146 19.30 -1.79 -5.36
N SER A 147 19.41 -1.27 -6.59
CA SER A 147 19.10 0.13 -6.85
C SER A 147 17.62 0.45 -6.65
N GLU A 148 16.71 -0.46 -7.01
CA GLU A 148 15.28 -0.28 -6.69
C GLU A 148 15.02 -0.38 -5.17
N GLY A 149 15.72 -1.26 -4.46
CA GLY A 149 15.68 -1.34 -3.00
C GLY A 149 16.14 -0.04 -2.32
N GLN A 150 17.17 0.61 -2.84
CA GLN A 150 17.64 1.91 -2.34
C GLN A 150 16.66 3.05 -2.65
N LYS A 151 16.00 3.03 -3.81
CA LYS A 151 14.90 3.96 -4.11
C LYS A 151 13.74 3.76 -3.13
N LEU A 152 13.40 2.50 -2.83
CA LEU A 152 12.36 2.16 -1.87
C LEU A 152 12.72 2.69 -0.48
N LEU A 153 13.95 2.51 0.00
CA LEU A 153 14.43 3.13 1.24
C LEU A 153 14.25 4.66 1.24
N SER A 154 14.58 5.31 0.13
CA SER A 154 14.43 6.77 0.02
C SER A 154 12.97 7.20 0.16
N GLU A 155 12.03 6.55 -0.53
CA GLU A 155 10.60 6.86 -0.43
C GLU A 155 10.02 6.54 0.94
N LEU A 156 10.43 5.42 1.55
CA LEU A 156 10.05 5.09 2.93
C LEU A 156 10.52 6.15 3.92
N ASN A 157 11.73 6.67 3.77
CA ASN A 157 12.25 7.73 4.63
C ASN A 157 11.48 9.05 4.46
N VAL A 158 11.03 9.38 3.25
CA VAL A 158 10.11 10.50 3.02
C VAL A 158 8.79 10.25 3.76
N ALA A 159 8.22 9.05 3.67
CA ALA A 159 6.99 8.70 4.37
C ALA A 159 7.15 8.79 5.90
N ARG A 160 8.25 8.29 6.44
CA ARG A 160 8.57 8.31 7.88
C ARG A 160 8.80 9.71 8.44
N SER A 161 9.24 10.66 7.63
CA SER A 161 9.49 12.03 8.06
C SER A 161 8.24 12.82 8.48
N GLN A 162 7.05 12.27 8.28
CA GLN A 162 5.77 12.90 8.58
C GLN A 162 4.92 12.03 9.50
N ALA A 163 4.21 12.67 10.45
CA ALA A 163 3.23 11.98 11.27
C ALA A 163 2.09 11.40 10.40
N ARG A 164 1.61 10.20 10.75
CA ARG A 164 0.58 9.48 9.98
C ARG A 164 -0.43 8.79 10.86
N GLN A 165 -1.61 8.56 10.27
CA GLN A 165 -2.56 7.58 10.76
C GLN A 165 -2.39 6.28 9.98
N CYS A 166 -2.14 5.17 10.68
CA CYS A 166 -2.12 3.83 10.15
C CYS A 166 -3.37 3.09 10.66
N GLY A 167 -4.44 3.11 9.88
CA GLY A 167 -5.75 2.70 10.37
C GLY A 167 -6.21 3.58 11.54
N GLY A 168 -6.55 2.96 12.67
CA GLY A 168 -6.97 3.67 13.89
C GLY A 168 -5.83 4.18 14.77
N GLN A 169 -4.55 3.93 14.42
CA GLN A 169 -3.38 4.26 15.22
C GLN A 169 -2.61 5.46 14.66
N ALA A 170 -2.32 6.45 15.50
CA ALA A 170 -1.49 7.60 15.15
C ALA A 170 -0.01 7.29 15.41
N PHE A 171 0.83 7.62 14.43
CA PHE A 171 2.28 7.55 14.52
C PHE A 171 2.88 8.95 14.35
N ALA A 172 3.79 9.32 15.23
CA ALA A 172 4.64 10.51 15.03
C ALA A 172 5.62 10.26 13.87
N ALA A 173 6.24 11.33 13.38
CA ALA A 173 7.37 11.20 12.48
C ALA A 173 8.46 10.34 13.14
N ALA A 174 9.05 9.43 12.37
CA ALA A 174 10.11 8.53 12.83
C ALA A 174 11.44 8.87 12.16
N ALA A 175 12.55 8.52 12.81
CA ALA A 175 13.89 8.71 12.28
C ALA A 175 14.06 7.94 10.94
N PRO A 176 14.91 8.46 10.02
CA PRO A 176 15.19 7.76 8.78
C PRO A 176 15.91 6.43 9.05
N LEU A 177 15.61 5.44 8.22
CA LEU A 177 16.29 4.14 8.20
C LEU A 177 17.60 4.25 7.41
N ALA A 178 18.61 3.49 7.83
CA ALA A 178 19.87 3.29 7.10
C ALA A 178 19.80 1.99 6.26
N TRP A 179 20.52 1.97 5.14
CA TRP A 179 20.65 0.76 4.35
C TRP A 179 21.48 -0.31 5.06
N ASN A 180 20.96 -1.52 5.14
CA ASN A 180 21.69 -2.70 5.60
C ASN A 180 21.80 -3.73 4.49
N ALA A 181 23.02 -4.08 4.08
CA ALA A 181 23.27 -4.97 2.96
C ALA A 181 22.83 -6.42 3.23
N THR A 182 22.97 -6.88 4.48
CA THR A 182 22.53 -8.23 4.88
C THR A 182 21.02 -8.35 4.75
N LEU A 183 20.26 -7.37 5.27
CA LEU A 183 18.82 -7.32 5.12
C LEU A 183 18.40 -7.19 3.62
N GLY A 184 19.20 -6.47 2.80
CA GLY A 184 18.99 -6.38 1.36
C GLY A 184 19.13 -7.73 0.66
N THR A 185 20.14 -8.53 1.03
CA THR A 185 20.33 -9.88 0.49
C THR A 185 19.17 -10.81 0.88
N ILE A 186 18.77 -10.79 2.14
CA ILE A 186 17.63 -11.59 2.64
C ILE A 186 16.35 -11.22 1.88
N SER A 187 16.11 -9.92 1.68
CA SER A 187 14.96 -9.42 0.91
C SER A 187 14.99 -9.92 -0.53
N GLN A 188 16.15 -9.90 -1.19
CA GLN A 188 16.32 -10.41 -2.54
C GLN A 188 16.02 -11.91 -2.64
N ASP A 189 16.54 -12.68 -1.70
CA ASP A 189 16.37 -14.14 -1.71
C ASP A 189 14.91 -14.51 -1.45
N HIS A 190 14.24 -13.85 -0.51
CA HIS A 190 12.82 -14.09 -0.24
C HIS A 190 11.92 -13.64 -1.40
N SER A 191 12.18 -12.48 -2.00
CA SER A 191 11.46 -12.03 -3.20
C SER A 191 11.60 -13.03 -4.35
N ARG A 192 12.80 -13.58 -4.53
CA ARG A 192 13.08 -14.61 -5.56
C ARG A 192 12.39 -15.94 -5.25
N ASP A 193 12.35 -16.35 -3.98
CA ASP A 193 11.65 -17.55 -3.58
C ASP A 193 10.15 -17.43 -3.82
N MET A 194 9.53 -16.30 -3.42
CA MET A 194 8.13 -16.02 -3.70
C MET A 194 7.83 -16.01 -5.20
N ALA A 195 8.66 -15.34 -6.01
CA ALA A 195 8.46 -15.24 -7.45
C ALA A 195 8.56 -16.62 -8.15
N ASN A 196 9.62 -17.37 -7.88
CA ASN A 196 9.89 -18.64 -8.53
C ASN A 196 8.90 -19.75 -8.14
N ASN A 197 8.33 -19.66 -6.95
CA ASN A 197 7.41 -20.67 -6.41
C ASN A 197 5.96 -20.20 -6.37
N ASN A 198 5.67 -19.00 -6.90
CA ASN A 198 4.33 -18.45 -7.06
C ASN A 198 3.52 -18.44 -5.75
N TYR A 199 4.08 -17.88 -4.70
CA TYR A 199 3.40 -17.68 -3.42
C TYR A 199 3.68 -16.28 -2.86
N LEU A 200 2.89 -15.86 -1.89
CA LEU A 200 3.10 -14.65 -1.11
C LEU A 200 2.83 -14.97 0.35
N ASP A 201 3.89 -15.02 1.14
CA ASP A 201 3.81 -15.29 2.57
C ASP A 201 5.08 -14.76 3.24
N HIS A 202 4.98 -14.36 4.50
CA HIS A 202 6.12 -13.99 5.32
C HIS A 202 7.01 -15.20 5.66
N LYS A 203 6.43 -16.39 5.72
CA LYS A 203 7.21 -17.62 5.86
C LYS A 203 7.68 -18.11 4.50
N ASP A 204 8.94 -18.52 4.44
CA ASP A 204 9.44 -19.21 3.27
C ASP A 204 8.92 -20.66 3.20
N ARG A 205 9.23 -21.36 2.12
CA ARG A 205 8.78 -22.75 1.89
C ARG A 205 9.33 -23.76 2.88
N ASP A 206 10.41 -23.43 3.60
CA ASP A 206 10.96 -24.22 4.69
C ASP A 206 10.30 -23.89 6.05
N GLY A 207 9.33 -22.96 6.05
CA GLY A 207 8.61 -22.50 7.24
C GLY A 207 9.35 -21.44 8.07
N ARG A 208 10.47 -20.89 7.56
CA ARG A 208 11.27 -19.89 8.26
C ARG A 208 10.57 -18.54 8.25
N THR A 209 10.52 -17.93 9.41
CA THR A 209 10.03 -16.54 9.58
C THR A 209 11.08 -15.53 9.10
N PRO A 210 10.72 -14.22 8.94
CA PRO A 210 11.70 -13.17 8.67
C PRO A 210 12.85 -13.12 9.68
N GLY A 211 12.54 -13.35 10.97
CA GLY A 211 13.56 -13.44 12.04
C GLY A 211 14.52 -14.61 11.83
N ASP A 212 14.01 -15.81 11.51
CA ASP A 212 14.84 -17.00 11.24
C ASP A 212 15.78 -16.77 10.05
N ARG A 213 15.27 -16.12 8.98
CA ARG A 213 16.09 -15.77 7.80
C ARG A 213 17.17 -14.76 8.14
N ALA A 214 16.86 -13.78 8.99
CA ALA A 214 17.82 -12.77 9.46
C ALA A 214 18.93 -13.41 10.29
N GLU A 215 18.60 -14.28 11.24
CA GLU A 215 19.54 -15.00 12.08
C GLU A 215 20.46 -15.89 11.23
N LEU A 216 19.90 -16.69 10.32
CA LEU A 216 20.67 -17.55 9.42
C LEU A 216 21.64 -16.78 8.51
N ALA A 217 21.29 -15.56 8.12
CA ALA A 217 22.14 -14.68 7.33
C ALA A 217 23.17 -13.91 8.16
N GLY A 218 23.22 -14.12 9.48
CA GLY A 218 24.14 -13.46 10.39
C GLY A 218 23.80 -12.00 10.69
N TYR A 219 22.54 -11.60 10.55
CA TYR A 219 22.08 -10.30 11.02
C TYR A 219 22.06 -10.26 12.54
N SER A 220 22.81 -9.33 13.14
CA SER A 220 23.02 -9.26 14.59
C SER A 220 22.01 -8.40 15.34
N GLY A 221 21.05 -7.77 14.65
CA GLY A 221 20.04 -6.93 15.29
C GLY A 221 19.04 -7.72 16.11
N GLN A 222 18.45 -7.05 17.09
CA GLN A 222 17.53 -7.67 18.06
C GLN A 222 16.06 -7.64 17.62
N LEU A 223 15.70 -6.73 16.71
CA LEU A 223 14.35 -6.57 16.21
C LEU A 223 14.34 -6.71 14.69
N VAL A 224 13.45 -7.53 14.18
CA VAL A 224 13.24 -7.74 12.75
C VAL A 224 11.76 -7.60 12.43
N GLY A 225 11.47 -6.91 11.34
CA GLY A 225 10.13 -6.82 10.75
C GLY A 225 10.21 -6.96 9.23
N GLU A 226 9.08 -7.20 8.61
CA GLU A 226 9.01 -7.38 7.17
C GLU A 226 7.72 -6.78 6.59
N ASN A 227 7.83 -6.14 5.45
CA ASN A 227 6.71 -5.89 4.54
C ASN A 227 6.96 -6.60 3.22
N ILE A 228 5.95 -7.29 2.70
CA ILE A 228 5.97 -7.91 1.38
C ILE A 228 4.88 -7.31 0.49
N ALA A 229 5.10 -7.37 -0.82
CA ALA A 229 4.12 -6.93 -1.80
C ALA A 229 4.27 -7.75 -3.09
N ALA A 230 3.20 -7.81 -3.90
CA ALA A 230 3.22 -8.53 -5.16
C ALA A 230 2.38 -7.80 -6.22
N GLY A 231 2.92 -7.70 -7.42
CA GLY A 231 2.25 -7.14 -8.58
C GLY A 231 2.49 -5.65 -8.84
N GLN A 232 2.92 -4.87 -7.85
CA GLN A 232 3.24 -3.46 -8.03
C GLN A 232 4.50 -3.32 -8.89
N ASP A 233 4.40 -2.57 -9.98
CA ASP A 233 5.44 -2.41 -11.00
C ASP A 233 6.40 -1.24 -10.75
N THR A 234 6.22 -0.50 -9.68
CA THR A 234 7.06 0.63 -9.27
C THR A 234 7.23 0.71 -7.77
N VAL A 235 8.37 1.24 -7.32
CA VAL A 235 8.63 1.54 -5.90
C VAL A 235 7.53 2.41 -5.30
N HIS A 236 7.09 3.43 -6.03
CA HIS A 236 6.04 4.34 -5.58
C HIS A 236 4.74 3.60 -5.23
N LYS A 237 4.26 2.72 -6.13
CA LYS A 237 3.05 1.91 -5.88
C LYS A 237 3.20 0.97 -4.69
N VAL A 238 4.40 0.39 -4.50
CA VAL A 238 4.68 -0.46 -3.34
C VAL A 238 4.53 0.34 -2.04
N VAL A 239 5.16 1.52 -1.96
CA VAL A 239 5.11 2.37 -0.78
C VAL A 239 3.70 2.89 -0.52
N GLU A 240 2.99 3.37 -1.55
CA GLU A 240 1.58 3.78 -1.43
C GLU A 240 0.71 2.63 -0.94
N GLY A 241 0.88 1.43 -1.49
CA GLY A 241 0.16 0.25 -1.07
C GLY A 241 0.39 -0.08 0.41
N TRP A 242 1.64 -0.10 0.85
CA TRP A 242 1.96 -0.34 2.26
C TRP A 242 1.41 0.75 3.19
N LEU A 243 1.44 2.02 2.77
CA LEU A 243 0.86 3.11 3.55
C LEU A 243 -0.67 3.03 3.65
N ALA A 244 -1.33 2.49 2.65
CA ALA A 244 -2.78 2.28 2.63
C ALA A 244 -3.24 1.07 3.47
N SER A 245 -2.32 0.18 3.86
CA SER A 245 -2.60 -0.98 4.71
C SER A 245 -2.24 -0.69 6.17
N PRO A 246 -3.17 -0.80 7.13
CA PRO A 246 -2.90 -0.47 8.53
C PRO A 246 -1.70 -1.20 9.13
N GLY A 247 -1.56 -2.50 8.89
CA GLY A 247 -0.45 -3.31 9.41
C GLY A 247 0.89 -2.94 8.80
N HIS A 248 0.97 -2.87 7.46
CA HIS A 248 2.20 -2.47 6.76
C HIS A 248 2.60 -1.03 7.08
N CYS A 249 1.63 -0.12 7.18
CA CYS A 249 1.86 1.28 7.57
C CYS A 249 2.41 1.37 9.01
N ALA A 250 1.83 0.64 9.96
CA ALA A 250 2.31 0.60 11.35
C ALA A 250 3.73 0.06 11.43
N ASN A 251 4.03 -1.00 10.67
CA ASN A 251 5.38 -1.57 10.60
C ASN A 251 6.38 -0.57 10.01
N LEU A 252 6.03 0.09 8.89
CA LEU A 252 6.84 1.11 8.25
C LEU A 252 7.11 2.32 9.18
N MET A 253 6.13 2.73 9.97
CA MET A 253 6.22 3.87 10.88
C MET A 253 6.80 3.53 12.26
N ASN A 254 7.10 2.26 12.54
CA ASN A 254 7.64 1.85 13.83
C ASN A 254 8.97 2.60 14.12
N PRO A 255 9.04 3.40 15.21
CA PRO A 255 10.23 4.18 15.52
C PRO A 255 11.42 3.36 16.03
N GLN A 256 11.19 2.09 16.38
CA GLN A 256 12.25 1.20 16.86
C GLN A 256 13.17 0.74 15.73
N TYR A 257 12.70 0.69 14.48
CA TYR A 257 13.55 0.31 13.36
C TYR A 257 14.54 1.42 12.98
N GLN A 258 15.77 1.02 12.69
CA GLN A 258 16.92 1.87 12.35
C GLN A 258 17.50 1.52 10.99
N GLU A 259 17.27 0.29 10.51
CA GLU A 259 17.85 -0.24 9.29
C GLU A 259 16.80 -0.82 8.35
N LEU A 260 17.10 -0.80 7.08
CA LEU A 260 16.30 -1.42 6.02
C LEU A 260 17.18 -2.09 4.98
N GLY A 261 16.76 -3.25 4.54
CA GLY A 261 17.18 -3.83 3.27
C GLY A 261 15.95 -4.18 2.45
N ALA A 262 15.96 -3.88 1.16
CA ALA A 262 14.82 -4.16 0.31
C ALA A 262 15.25 -4.59 -1.08
N ALA A 263 14.43 -5.43 -1.72
CA ALA A 263 14.66 -5.89 -3.07
C ALA A 263 13.37 -6.38 -3.73
N TYR A 264 13.43 -6.61 -5.02
CA TYR A 264 12.37 -7.28 -5.77
C TYR A 264 12.91 -8.45 -6.59
N ALA A 265 12.01 -9.31 -7.02
CA ALA A 265 12.27 -10.32 -8.04
C ALA A 265 11.05 -10.46 -8.96
N THR A 266 11.30 -10.90 -10.20
CA THR A 266 10.26 -11.12 -11.19
C THR A 266 10.29 -12.56 -11.69
N ASP A 267 9.10 -13.14 -11.87
CA ASP A 267 8.89 -14.31 -12.73
C ASP A 267 7.60 -14.08 -13.53
N PRO A 268 7.68 -13.91 -14.86
CA PRO A 268 6.50 -13.68 -15.69
C PRO A 268 5.51 -14.86 -15.68
N LYS A 269 5.92 -16.04 -15.21
CA LYS A 269 5.07 -17.22 -15.09
C LYS A 269 4.29 -17.23 -13.77
N SER A 270 4.71 -16.45 -12.77
CA SER A 270 3.99 -16.36 -11.51
C SER A 270 2.73 -15.51 -11.63
N SER A 271 1.75 -15.69 -10.73
CA SER A 271 0.46 -15.00 -10.77
C SER A 271 0.60 -13.49 -10.70
N ALA A 272 1.51 -12.99 -9.87
CA ALA A 272 1.73 -11.55 -9.70
C ALA A 272 2.81 -10.96 -10.62
N GLY A 273 3.72 -11.79 -11.14
CA GLY A 273 4.79 -11.39 -12.04
C GLY A 273 5.98 -10.72 -11.36
N ILE A 274 5.77 -10.00 -10.25
CA ILE A 274 6.79 -9.29 -9.47
C ILE A 274 6.46 -9.39 -7.97
N TYR A 275 7.50 -9.53 -7.15
CA TYR A 275 7.40 -9.64 -5.69
C TYR A 275 8.45 -8.75 -5.04
N TRP A 276 8.04 -8.08 -3.98
CA TRP A 276 8.87 -7.15 -3.21
C TRP A 276 8.99 -7.61 -1.78
N THR A 277 10.16 -7.45 -1.21
CA THR A 277 10.42 -7.65 0.22
C THR A 277 11.18 -6.45 0.76
N ALA A 278 10.77 -5.95 1.92
CA ALA A 278 11.50 -4.98 2.72
C ALA A 278 11.66 -5.53 4.14
N MET A 279 12.91 -5.81 4.51
CA MET A 279 13.29 -6.23 5.85
C MET A 279 13.69 -5.01 6.66
N PHE A 280 13.05 -4.82 7.82
CA PHE A 280 13.37 -3.79 8.81
C PHE A 280 14.21 -4.41 9.92
N GLY A 281 15.11 -3.62 10.50
CA GLY A 281 15.94 -4.07 11.59
C GLY A 281 16.28 -2.98 12.59
N ALA A 282 16.66 -3.41 13.80
CA ALA A 282 17.24 -2.58 14.84
C ALA A 282 18.36 -3.33 15.57
N GLN A 283 19.44 -2.62 15.90
CA GLN A 283 20.58 -3.12 16.66
C GLN A 283 20.29 -3.26 18.14
#